data_f5389d6e8df9a332f44c672bc7a0857e
#
_entry.id   f5389d6e8df9a332f44c672bc7a0857e
#
_cell.length_a   1.000
_cell.length_b   1.000
_cell.length_c   1.000
_cell.angle_alpha   90.00
_cell.angle_beta   90.00
_cell.angle_gamma   90.00
#
_symmetry.space_group_name_H-M   'P 1'
#
loop_
_entity.id
_entity.type
_entity.pdbx_description
1 polymer ?
#
loop_
_entity_poly.entity_id
_entity_poly.type
_entity_poly.pdbx_seq_one_letter_code
_entity_poly.pdbx_strand_id
1 'polypeptide(L)'
;MSEEEKGYILEEGDERLKIVIPFGVDGPALALHSLAMLVWLGMLIAVLIYLLRGLSSSFVLTAILVIWLLIWLWFGRFLWTRWQYHAANREVLFIDPDQIILRRPVSILGLTWSYDMGHVSRLYYSDQHRCPAFDYAYLHVYFGRSLPEKQAMSLIEEMNRRYFPEEPEEAILI
;
A
#
# COMPACT_ATOMS: atom_id res chain seq x y z
N MET A 1 13.35 -23.29 -10.68
CA MET A 1 12.89 -22.60 -9.46
C MET A 1 11.40 -22.36 -9.67
N SER A 2 10.55 -23.01 -8.90
CA SER A 2 9.10 -22.89 -9.04
C SER A 2 8.65 -21.48 -8.61
N GLU A 3 7.56 -20.95 -9.18
CA GLU A 3 7.02 -19.60 -8.87
C GLU A 3 6.72 -19.40 -7.37
N GLU A 4 6.38 -20.47 -6.65
CA GLU A 4 6.17 -20.47 -5.19
C GLU A 4 7.44 -20.15 -4.37
N GLU A 5 8.63 -20.35 -4.93
CA GLU A 5 9.89 -20.09 -4.24
C GLU A 5 10.34 -18.63 -4.36
N LYS A 6 9.75 -17.86 -5.29
CA LYS A 6 10.13 -16.47 -5.54
C LYS A 6 9.49 -15.44 -4.58
N GLY A 7 8.41 -15.79 -3.85
CA GLY A 7 7.71 -14.87 -2.95
C GLY A 7 7.03 -13.67 -3.63
N TYR A 8 7.07 -13.61 -4.95
CA TYR A 8 6.36 -12.67 -5.81
C TYR A 8 5.92 -13.38 -7.09
N ILE A 9 4.84 -12.88 -7.67
CA ILE A 9 4.27 -13.41 -8.91
C ILE A 9 4.57 -12.40 -10.02
N LEU A 10 5.18 -12.89 -11.11
CA LEU A 10 5.40 -12.12 -12.33
C LEU A 10 4.33 -12.52 -13.34
N GLU A 11 3.50 -11.59 -13.75
CA GLU A 11 2.55 -11.76 -14.84
C GLU A 11 3.02 -10.91 -16.03
N GLU A 12 3.49 -11.55 -17.07
CA GLU A 12 3.98 -10.91 -18.28
C GLU A 12 2.79 -10.67 -19.22
N GLY A 13 2.41 -9.40 -19.43
CA GLY A 13 1.42 -8.99 -20.43
C GLY A 13 2.13 -8.47 -21.69
N ASP A 14 1.38 -8.27 -22.77
CA ASP A 14 1.93 -7.87 -24.09
C ASP A 14 2.68 -6.53 -24.05
N GLU A 15 2.30 -5.59 -23.18
CA GLU A 15 2.89 -4.25 -23.10
C GLU A 15 3.43 -3.89 -21.71
N ARG A 16 3.12 -4.69 -20.68
CA ARG A 16 3.49 -4.36 -19.29
C ARG A 16 3.80 -5.59 -18.45
N LEU A 17 4.75 -5.42 -17.56
CA LEU A 17 5.06 -6.41 -16.54
C LEU A 17 4.30 -6.07 -15.26
N LYS A 18 3.55 -7.05 -14.74
CA LYS A 18 2.85 -6.94 -13.47
C LYS A 18 3.55 -7.80 -12.43
N ILE A 19 3.98 -7.17 -11.36
CA ILE A 19 4.60 -7.83 -10.21
C ILE A 19 3.63 -7.77 -9.05
N VAL A 20 3.21 -8.92 -8.55
CA VAL A 20 2.34 -9.01 -7.38
C VAL A 20 3.16 -9.52 -6.21
N ILE A 21 3.29 -8.69 -5.18
CA ILE A 21 4.01 -8.99 -3.96
C ILE A 21 2.97 -9.25 -2.86
N PRO A 22 2.78 -10.51 -2.43
CA PRO A 22 1.84 -10.81 -1.37
C PRO A 22 2.37 -10.30 -0.03
N PHE A 23 1.52 -9.69 0.76
CA PHE A 23 1.78 -9.44 2.18
C PHE A 23 1.34 -10.65 2.99
N GLY A 24 2.14 -11.04 3.98
CA GLY A 24 1.68 -11.97 4.99
C GLY A 24 0.48 -11.37 5.74
N VAL A 25 -0.68 -12.04 5.68
CA VAL A 25 -1.86 -11.61 6.44
C VAL A 25 -1.61 -11.88 7.91
N ASP A 26 -1.50 -10.83 8.70
CA ASP A 26 -1.57 -10.96 10.15
C ASP A 26 -3.05 -11.17 10.55
N GLY A 27 -3.49 -12.44 10.50
CA GLY A 27 -4.87 -12.82 10.78
C GLY A 27 -5.38 -12.32 12.13
N PRO A 28 -4.64 -12.47 13.23
CA PRO A 28 -4.99 -11.92 14.54
C PRO A 28 -5.18 -10.40 14.53
N ALA A 29 -4.28 -9.65 13.91
CA ALA A 29 -4.40 -8.20 13.79
C ALA A 29 -5.61 -7.79 12.94
N LEU A 30 -5.86 -8.48 11.82
CA LEU A 30 -7.04 -8.25 11.00
C LEU A 30 -8.34 -8.52 11.78
N ALA A 31 -8.41 -9.63 12.52
CA ALA A 31 -9.57 -9.96 13.33
C ALA A 31 -9.84 -8.91 14.41
N LEU A 32 -8.79 -8.46 15.11
CA LEU A 32 -8.89 -7.42 16.14
C LEU A 32 -9.40 -6.09 15.56
N HIS A 33 -8.85 -5.64 14.43
CA HIS A 33 -9.29 -4.41 13.77
C HIS A 33 -10.71 -4.52 13.20
N SER A 34 -11.10 -5.70 12.70
CA SER A 34 -12.47 -5.95 12.23
C SER A 34 -13.46 -5.89 13.39
N LEU A 35 -13.15 -6.48 14.55
CA LEU A 35 -13.97 -6.39 15.76
C LEU A 35 -14.10 -4.93 16.22
N ALA A 36 -12.98 -4.20 16.29
CA ALA A 36 -12.99 -2.78 16.66
C ALA A 36 -13.85 -1.94 15.72
N MET A 37 -13.82 -2.25 14.42
CA MET A 37 -14.64 -1.60 13.40
C MET A 37 -16.13 -1.87 13.59
N LEU A 38 -16.51 -3.11 13.91
CA LEU A 38 -17.90 -3.48 14.22
C LEU A 38 -18.43 -2.75 15.46
N VAL A 39 -17.64 -2.70 16.53
CA VAL A 39 -17.98 -1.95 17.76
C VAL A 39 -18.13 -0.47 17.45
N TRP A 40 -17.19 0.11 16.69
CA TRP A 40 -17.24 1.51 16.28
C TRP A 40 -18.53 1.83 15.50
N LEU A 41 -18.86 1.00 14.51
CA LEU A 41 -20.07 1.16 13.69
C LEU A 41 -21.34 0.99 14.51
N GLY A 42 -21.39 0.02 15.42
CA GLY A 42 -22.53 -0.21 16.31
C GLY A 42 -22.82 1.00 17.19
N MET A 43 -21.78 1.61 17.81
CA MET A 43 -21.93 2.82 18.61
C MET A 43 -22.36 4.02 17.76
N LEU A 44 -21.81 4.17 16.55
CA LEU A 44 -22.22 5.23 15.62
C LEU A 44 -23.72 5.15 15.30
N ILE A 45 -24.19 3.95 14.95
CA ILE A 45 -25.61 3.71 14.63
C ILE A 45 -26.49 3.97 15.85
N ALA A 46 -26.09 3.52 17.04
CA ALA A 46 -26.86 3.73 18.26
C ALA A 46 -27.05 5.22 18.59
N VAL A 47 -25.98 6.03 18.49
CA VAL A 47 -26.05 7.49 18.72
C VAL A 47 -26.88 8.18 17.64
N LEU A 48 -26.74 7.76 16.39
CA LEU A 48 -27.53 8.32 15.29
C LEU A 48 -29.04 8.06 15.48
N ILE A 49 -29.40 6.82 15.84
CA ILE A 49 -30.81 6.47 16.15
C ILE A 49 -31.32 7.30 17.33
N TYR A 50 -30.52 7.47 18.38
CA TYR A 50 -30.88 8.29 19.55
C TYR A 50 -31.18 9.74 19.16
N LEU A 51 -30.33 10.35 18.34
CA LEU A 51 -30.52 11.72 17.83
C LEU A 51 -31.75 11.84 16.94
N LEU A 52 -31.97 10.90 16.02
CA LEU A 52 -33.10 10.90 15.07
C LEU A 52 -34.45 10.71 15.78
N ARG A 53 -34.48 9.96 16.88
CA ARG A 53 -35.72 9.74 17.64
C ARG A 53 -36.09 10.95 18.51
N GLY A 54 -35.28 12.03 18.52
CA GLY A 54 -35.57 13.24 19.27
C GLY A 54 -35.63 13.03 20.78
N LEU A 55 -34.98 11.98 21.29
CA LEU A 55 -34.99 11.65 22.73
C LEU A 55 -34.20 12.66 23.60
N SER A 56 -33.43 13.54 22.97
CA SER A 56 -32.73 14.61 23.68
C SER A 56 -33.63 15.85 23.82
N SER A 57 -34.26 15.99 24.97
CA SER A 57 -35.05 17.18 25.31
C SER A 57 -34.19 18.40 25.66
N SER A 58 -32.86 18.21 25.80
CA SER A 58 -31.89 19.23 26.16
C SER A 58 -31.00 19.62 24.98
N PHE A 59 -31.02 20.92 24.61
CA PHE A 59 -30.12 21.50 23.61
C PHE A 59 -28.63 21.21 23.92
N VAL A 60 -28.25 21.32 25.19
CA VAL A 60 -26.88 21.09 25.65
C VAL A 60 -26.46 19.65 25.37
N LEU A 61 -27.29 18.65 25.67
CA LEU A 61 -27.01 17.25 25.43
C LEU A 61 -26.87 16.96 23.92
N THR A 62 -27.75 17.54 23.11
CA THR A 62 -27.69 17.43 21.66
C THR A 62 -26.36 17.97 21.10
N ALA A 63 -25.94 19.15 21.57
CA ALA A 63 -24.68 19.76 21.16
C ALA A 63 -23.47 18.90 21.54
N ILE A 64 -23.45 18.35 22.76
CA ILE A 64 -22.40 17.44 23.21
C ILE A 64 -22.35 16.19 22.32
N LEU A 65 -23.49 15.59 22.01
CA LEU A 65 -23.55 14.37 21.16
C LEU A 65 -23.10 14.66 19.72
N VAL A 66 -23.39 15.83 19.17
CA VAL A 66 -22.91 16.22 17.83
C VAL A 66 -21.40 16.37 17.83
N ILE A 67 -20.82 17.06 18.82
CA ILE A 67 -19.35 17.20 18.94
C ILE A 67 -18.71 15.83 19.09
N TRP A 68 -19.26 14.98 19.94
CA TRP A 68 -18.78 13.61 20.12
C TRP A 68 -18.84 12.83 18.81
N LEU A 69 -19.92 12.97 18.01
CA LEU A 69 -20.08 12.30 16.72
C LEU A 69 -18.99 12.74 15.73
N LEU A 70 -18.62 14.02 15.69
CA LEU A 70 -17.54 14.52 14.83
C LEU A 70 -16.18 13.89 15.21
N ILE A 71 -15.88 13.85 16.51
CA ILE A 71 -14.66 13.19 17.02
C ILE A 71 -14.68 11.70 16.68
N TRP A 72 -15.85 11.05 16.82
CA TRP A 72 -16.03 9.63 16.54
C TRP A 72 -15.87 9.30 15.06
N LEU A 73 -16.34 10.15 14.16
CA LEU A 73 -16.13 10.01 12.72
C LEU A 73 -14.65 10.17 12.36
N TRP A 74 -13.95 11.11 12.97
CA TRP A 74 -12.52 11.27 12.79
C TRP A 74 -11.73 10.02 13.25
N PHE A 75 -12.09 9.47 14.41
CA PHE A 75 -11.52 8.21 14.90
C PHE A 75 -11.84 7.03 13.96
N GLY A 76 -13.04 6.98 13.40
CA GLY A 76 -13.43 5.96 12.41
C GLY A 76 -12.57 6.00 11.15
N ARG A 77 -12.19 7.20 10.68
CA ARG A 77 -11.24 7.33 9.56
C ARG A 77 -9.87 6.69 9.89
N PHE A 78 -9.37 6.91 11.10
CA PHE A 78 -8.12 6.29 11.55
C PHE A 78 -8.23 4.77 11.61
N LEU A 79 -9.32 4.26 12.21
CA LEU A 79 -9.58 2.84 12.33
C LEU A 79 -9.73 2.15 10.96
N TRP A 80 -10.45 2.81 10.03
CA TRP A 80 -10.62 2.39 8.65
C TRP A 80 -9.28 2.27 7.92
N THR A 81 -8.41 3.25 8.03
CA THR A 81 -7.08 3.23 7.39
C THR A 81 -6.23 2.07 7.92
N ARG A 82 -6.28 1.81 9.22
CA ARG A 82 -5.57 0.69 9.84
C ARG A 82 -6.13 -0.66 9.39
N TRP A 83 -7.45 -0.79 9.37
CA TRP A 83 -8.11 -2.01 8.91
C TRP A 83 -7.77 -2.33 7.45
N GLN A 84 -7.82 -1.32 6.58
CA GLN A 84 -7.46 -1.49 5.18
C GLN A 84 -6.02 -1.96 5.00
N TYR A 85 -5.09 -1.45 5.79
CA TYR A 85 -3.70 -1.88 5.75
C TYR A 85 -3.55 -3.38 6.02
N HIS A 86 -4.31 -3.92 6.96
CA HIS A 86 -4.29 -5.36 7.28
C HIS A 86 -5.16 -6.21 6.33
N ALA A 87 -6.22 -5.63 5.77
CA ALA A 87 -7.13 -6.33 4.84
C ALA A 87 -6.55 -6.48 3.43
N ALA A 88 -5.67 -5.56 3.02
CA ALA A 88 -5.12 -5.57 1.70
C ALA A 88 -3.86 -6.45 1.64
N ASN A 89 -3.99 -7.59 0.96
CA ASN A 89 -3.04 -8.70 0.98
C ASN A 89 -1.88 -8.58 -0.01
N ARG A 90 -1.77 -7.50 -0.80
CA ARG A 90 -0.79 -7.45 -1.88
C ARG A 90 -0.42 -6.03 -2.28
N GLU A 91 0.82 -5.84 -2.61
CA GLU A 91 1.34 -4.70 -3.35
C GLU A 91 1.45 -5.10 -4.82
N VAL A 92 1.05 -4.22 -5.72
CA VAL A 92 1.13 -4.49 -7.17
C VAL A 92 1.95 -3.40 -7.81
N LEU A 93 3.01 -3.82 -8.49
CA LEU A 93 3.86 -2.97 -9.29
C LEU A 93 3.61 -3.30 -10.77
N PHE A 94 3.25 -2.30 -11.55
CA PHE A 94 3.20 -2.41 -13.00
C PHE A 94 4.39 -1.63 -13.56
N ILE A 95 5.10 -2.25 -14.47
CA ILE A 95 6.24 -1.62 -15.16
C ILE A 95 5.95 -1.65 -16.65
N ASP A 96 5.83 -0.47 -17.20
CA ASP A 96 5.73 -0.21 -18.63
C ASP A 96 7.05 0.43 -19.11
N PRO A 97 7.36 0.47 -20.40
CA PRO A 97 8.56 1.17 -20.92
C PRO A 97 8.62 2.65 -20.51
N ASP A 98 7.47 3.28 -20.34
CA ASP A 98 7.36 4.72 -20.09
C ASP A 98 7.15 5.06 -18.60
N GLN A 99 6.65 4.11 -17.79
CA GLN A 99 6.27 4.41 -16.40
C GLN A 99 6.29 3.21 -15.46
N ILE A 100 6.54 3.49 -14.19
CA ILE A 100 6.33 2.55 -13.08
C ILE A 100 5.07 2.96 -12.34
N ILE A 101 4.11 2.06 -12.22
CA ILE A 101 2.88 2.28 -11.47
C ILE A 101 2.90 1.41 -10.22
N LEU A 102 3.00 2.05 -9.06
CA LEU A 102 2.97 1.38 -7.77
C LEU A 102 1.58 1.52 -7.15
N ARG A 103 0.88 0.39 -7.03
CA ARG A 103 -0.42 0.31 -6.38
C ARG A 103 -0.26 -0.30 -4.99
N ARG A 104 -0.42 0.53 -3.97
CA ARG A 104 -0.43 0.11 -2.57
C ARG A 104 -1.84 -0.13 -2.07
N PRO A 105 -2.00 -1.10 -1.18
CA PRO A 105 -3.30 -1.43 -0.59
C PRO A 105 -3.71 -0.45 0.53
N VAL A 106 -3.79 0.84 0.25
CA VAL A 106 -4.11 1.86 1.28
C VAL A 106 -5.58 2.28 1.23
N SER A 107 -6.37 1.77 0.28
CA SER A 107 -7.79 2.10 0.14
C SER A 107 -8.51 1.03 -0.66
N ILE A 108 -9.82 0.86 -0.46
CA ILE A 108 -10.69 0.10 -1.38
C ILE A 108 -10.50 0.58 -2.83
N LEU A 109 -10.15 1.85 -3.01
CA LEU A 109 -9.84 2.46 -4.30
C LEU A 109 -8.36 2.28 -4.71
N GLY A 110 -7.47 1.81 -3.81
CA GLY A 110 -6.02 1.71 -4.02
C GLY A 110 -5.39 3.07 -4.28
N LEU A 111 -4.40 3.46 -3.49
CA LEU A 111 -3.56 4.59 -3.87
C LEU A 111 -2.60 4.11 -4.96
N THR A 112 -2.72 4.71 -6.13
CA THR A 112 -1.89 4.43 -7.29
C THR A 112 -0.97 5.62 -7.51
N TRP A 113 0.34 5.38 -7.52
CA TRP A 113 1.34 6.36 -7.90
C TRP A 113 1.94 5.94 -9.23
N SER A 114 2.05 6.87 -10.14
CA SER A 114 2.73 6.69 -11.43
C SER A 114 4.02 7.50 -11.42
N TYR A 115 5.10 6.88 -11.84
CA TYR A 115 6.44 7.44 -11.92
C TYR A 115 6.94 7.29 -13.36
N ASP A 116 7.31 8.40 -13.98
CA ASP A 116 7.90 8.43 -15.33
C ASP A 116 9.26 7.73 -15.31
N MET A 117 9.45 6.74 -16.17
CA MET A 117 10.66 5.92 -16.25
C MET A 117 11.93 6.75 -16.49
N GLY A 118 11.82 7.87 -17.25
CA GLY A 118 12.94 8.76 -17.52
C GLY A 118 13.53 9.45 -16.28
N HIS A 119 12.80 9.44 -15.14
CA HIS A 119 13.24 10.03 -13.89
C HIS A 119 13.45 8.99 -12.77
N VAL A 120 13.31 7.71 -13.08
CA VAL A 120 13.51 6.60 -12.16
C VAL A 120 14.96 6.13 -12.22
N SER A 121 15.61 5.99 -11.07
CA SER A 121 16.93 5.37 -10.95
C SER A 121 16.85 3.85 -11.11
N ARG A 122 18.00 3.21 -11.27
CA ARG A 122 18.10 1.75 -11.12
C ARG A 122 17.57 1.33 -9.75
N LEU A 123 16.93 0.17 -9.71
CA LEU A 123 16.44 -0.38 -8.46
C LEU A 123 17.61 -0.82 -7.58
N TYR A 124 17.49 -0.58 -6.28
CA TYR A 124 18.48 -0.99 -5.30
C TYR A 124 17.82 -1.54 -4.03
N TYR A 125 18.60 -2.24 -3.22
CA TYR A 125 18.17 -2.71 -1.92
C TYR A 125 18.49 -1.69 -0.84
N SER A 126 17.52 -1.27 -0.07
CA SER A 126 17.70 -0.36 1.05
C SER A 126 17.94 -1.15 2.33
N ASP A 127 19.19 -1.16 2.84
CA ASP A 127 19.54 -1.84 4.09
C ASP A 127 18.79 -1.24 5.30
N GLN A 128 18.59 0.08 5.29
CA GLN A 128 17.87 0.79 6.35
C GLN A 128 16.42 0.35 6.46
N HIS A 129 15.73 0.14 5.33
CA HIS A 129 14.31 -0.21 5.27
C HIS A 129 14.08 -1.70 4.98
N ARG A 130 15.15 -2.45 4.69
CA ARG A 130 15.16 -3.88 4.35
C ARG A 130 14.17 -4.22 3.25
N CYS A 131 14.16 -3.44 2.17
CA CYS A 131 13.26 -3.62 1.05
C CYS A 131 13.81 -3.05 -0.25
N PRO A 132 13.29 -3.47 -1.42
CA PRO A 132 13.58 -2.85 -2.69
C PRO A 132 13.18 -1.38 -2.71
N ALA A 133 13.96 -0.56 -3.41
CA ALA A 133 13.73 0.85 -3.57
C ALA A 133 14.21 1.33 -4.95
N PHE A 134 13.71 2.46 -5.37
CA PHE A 134 14.23 3.26 -6.48
C PHE A 134 14.10 4.74 -6.13
N ASP A 135 14.91 5.56 -6.78
CA ASP A 135 14.82 7.01 -6.63
C ASP A 135 14.03 7.60 -7.79
N TYR A 136 13.13 8.51 -7.48
CA TYR A 136 12.39 9.31 -8.43
C TYR A 136 12.72 10.78 -8.17
N ALA A 137 13.61 11.35 -8.96
CA ALA A 137 14.23 12.65 -8.70
C ALA A 137 14.87 12.69 -7.29
N TYR A 138 14.26 13.37 -6.33
CA TYR A 138 14.75 13.46 -4.93
C TYR A 138 13.92 12.60 -3.96
N LEU A 139 12.98 11.82 -4.45
CA LEU A 139 12.11 10.99 -3.61
C LEU A 139 12.61 9.55 -3.60
N HIS A 140 12.82 8.98 -2.43
CA HIS A 140 13.09 7.57 -2.27
C HIS A 140 11.77 6.80 -2.20
N VAL A 141 11.54 5.91 -3.15
CA VAL A 141 10.33 5.10 -3.23
C VAL A 141 10.66 3.67 -2.80
N TYR A 142 10.09 3.24 -1.69
CA TYR A 142 10.29 1.91 -1.13
C TYR A 142 9.10 1.02 -1.48
N PHE A 143 9.31 -0.26 -1.80
CA PHE A 143 8.23 -1.21 -2.08
C PHE A 143 8.63 -2.62 -1.63
N GLY A 144 7.71 -3.59 -1.69
CA GLY A 144 8.03 -5.00 -1.42
C GLY A 144 8.58 -5.28 -0.02
N ARG A 145 8.16 -4.58 1.02
CA ARG A 145 8.66 -4.75 2.41
C ARG A 145 8.43 -6.14 2.99
N SER A 146 7.55 -6.94 2.39
CA SER A 146 7.28 -8.31 2.80
C SER A 146 8.25 -9.34 2.20
N LEU A 147 9.04 -8.94 1.21
CA LEU A 147 9.97 -9.83 0.54
C LEU A 147 11.19 -10.11 1.42
N PRO A 148 11.57 -11.39 1.59
CA PRO A 148 12.89 -11.75 2.12
C PRO A 148 14.00 -11.16 1.27
N GLU A 149 15.13 -10.82 1.88
CA GLU A 149 16.27 -10.17 1.23
C GLU A 149 16.72 -10.87 -0.07
N LYS A 150 16.84 -12.20 -0.05
CA LYS A 150 17.25 -12.96 -1.24
C LYS A 150 16.27 -12.79 -2.41
N GLN A 151 14.98 -12.78 -2.12
CA GLN A 151 13.93 -12.62 -3.13
C GLN A 151 13.88 -11.17 -3.62
N ALA A 152 14.08 -10.20 -2.73
CA ALA A 152 14.18 -8.78 -3.06
C ALA A 152 15.37 -8.52 -4.00
N MET A 153 16.54 -9.07 -3.70
CA MET A 153 17.74 -8.96 -4.55
C MET A 153 17.52 -9.59 -5.93
N SER A 154 16.93 -10.80 -5.99
CA SER A 154 16.61 -11.45 -7.25
C SER A 154 15.64 -10.63 -8.10
N LEU A 155 14.63 -10.01 -7.47
CA LEU A 155 13.69 -9.12 -8.15
C LEU A 155 14.39 -7.88 -8.71
N ILE A 156 15.25 -7.25 -7.92
CA ILE A 156 16.02 -6.07 -8.32
C ILE A 156 16.90 -6.38 -9.52
N GLU A 157 17.64 -7.49 -9.46
CA GLU A 157 18.52 -7.92 -10.56
C GLU A 157 17.73 -8.19 -11.84
N GLU A 158 16.60 -8.90 -11.74
CA GLU A 158 15.74 -9.18 -12.89
C GLU A 158 15.18 -7.90 -13.52
N MET A 159 14.74 -6.94 -12.69
CA MET A 159 14.20 -5.67 -13.16
C MET A 159 15.27 -4.77 -13.78
N ASN A 160 16.43 -4.66 -13.13
CA ASN A 160 17.53 -3.87 -13.66
C ASN A 160 18.03 -4.40 -14.99
N ARG A 161 18.13 -5.72 -15.15
CA ARG A 161 18.52 -6.34 -16.42
C ARG A 161 17.54 -6.02 -17.56
N ARG A 162 16.22 -5.93 -17.27
CA ARG A 162 15.19 -5.71 -18.28
C ARG A 162 15.01 -4.24 -18.65
N TYR A 163 15.01 -3.35 -17.65
CA TYR A 163 14.60 -1.95 -17.83
C TYR A 163 15.74 -0.95 -17.69
N PHE A 164 16.85 -1.37 -17.08
CA PHE A 164 18.02 -0.54 -16.87
C PHE A 164 19.30 -1.30 -17.30
N PRO A 165 19.39 -1.71 -18.59
CA PRO A 165 20.60 -2.41 -19.07
C PRO A 165 21.81 -1.51 -18.85
N GLU A 166 22.93 -2.11 -18.48
CA GLU A 166 24.21 -1.40 -18.42
C GLU A 166 24.60 -1.00 -19.83
N GLU A 167 24.83 0.29 -20.07
CA GLU A 167 25.45 0.72 -21.30
C GLU A 167 26.84 0.07 -21.37
N PRO A 168 27.21 -0.58 -22.49
CA PRO A 168 28.52 -1.14 -22.63
C PRO A 168 29.55 -0.01 -22.50
N GLU A 169 30.54 -0.19 -21.65
CA GLU A 169 31.63 0.75 -21.31
C GLU A 169 32.48 1.21 -22.51
N GLU A 170 32.18 0.70 -23.71
CA GLU A 170 32.94 0.97 -24.94
C GLU A 170 32.66 2.32 -25.61
N ALA A 171 31.71 3.13 -25.13
CA ALA A 171 31.37 4.41 -25.75
C ALA A 171 32.22 5.61 -25.31
N ILE A 172 33.21 5.42 -24.44
CA ILE A 172 34.04 6.54 -23.90
C ILE A 172 35.45 6.58 -24.53
N LEU A 173 35.70 5.88 -25.62
CA LEU A 173 36.98 5.94 -26.35
C LEU A 173 36.82 6.55 -27.75
N ILE A 174 36.34 7.81 -27.84
CA ILE A 174 36.60 8.65 -28.99
C ILE A 174 36.87 10.07 -28.53
#